data_be6bee4519f79ad3c0cc51093f04fc50
#
_entry.id   be6bee4519f79ad3c0cc51093f04fc50
#
_cell.length_a   1.000
_cell.length_b   1.000
_cell.length_c   1.000
_cell.angle_alpha   90.00
_cell.angle_beta   90.00
_cell.angle_gamma   90.00
#
_symmetry.space_group_name_H-M   'P 1'
#
loop_
_entity.id
_entity.type
_entity.pdbx_description
1 polymer ?
#
loop_
_entity_poly.entity_id
_entity_poly.type
_entity_poly.pdbx_seq_one_letter_code
_entity_poly.pdbx_strand_id
1 'polypeptide(L)'
;MCDRARERYAGDRGSSLRRRRKSHAAMPNLIIIGGLKCGTTSIHHYLGLHPEIQMSKPKELNFFVEELNWDLGLDWYASRFDSAFRVRGESSPHYTNLPRFQGSAARIREHCPDARLLYMVRDPIKRILSHWVHATGAGYETGEMVEVLSRPDTSYMNRSKYWMQLQPYLELFDREQIAIVTQEELHTEREETMRRAFAFAGVDESFTSEQFDREWEKSSAKESDKYQFMEKLIKLPGFRSFDRNFDRLPERMRWMVEKIVHDPEKPPAPKPKLPDDLFETVRGRFDEDVAALQQFAGREFAGWHDYS
;
A
#
# COMPACT_ATOMS: atom_id res chain seq x y z
N MET A 1 -26.48 -15.55 52.13
CA MET A 1 -26.11 -14.30 51.43
C MET A 1 -24.87 -14.54 50.52
N CYS A 2 -24.87 -15.55 49.68
CA CYS A 2 -23.68 -15.88 48.86
C CYS A 2 -24.02 -16.32 47.43
N ASP A 3 -25.28 -16.28 46.99
CA ASP A 3 -25.66 -16.78 45.66
C ASP A 3 -26.00 -15.72 44.62
N ARG A 4 -26.08 -14.44 44.98
CA ARG A 4 -26.38 -13.33 43.99
C ARG A 4 -25.18 -12.75 43.31
N ALA A 5 -23.94 -13.15 43.63
CA ALA A 5 -22.72 -12.62 43.00
C ALA A 5 -22.24 -13.45 41.80
N ARG A 6 -22.73 -14.69 41.64
CA ARG A 6 -22.30 -15.58 40.55
C ARG A 6 -23.05 -15.36 39.21
N GLU A 7 -24.26 -14.82 39.25
CA GLU A 7 -25.05 -14.63 38.00
C GLU A 7 -24.67 -13.36 37.20
N ARG A 8 -24.01 -12.38 37.81
CA ARG A 8 -23.60 -11.13 37.09
C ARG A 8 -22.33 -11.26 36.25
N TYR A 9 -21.52 -12.31 36.44
CA TYR A 9 -20.28 -12.53 35.66
C TYR A 9 -20.41 -13.51 34.50
N ALA A 10 -21.52 -14.26 34.41
CA ALA A 10 -21.74 -15.23 33.34
C ALA A 10 -22.26 -14.61 32.03
N GLY A 11 -22.93 -13.44 32.08
CA GLY A 11 -23.53 -12.76 30.91
C GLY A 11 -22.54 -12.05 30.01
N ASP A 12 -21.41 -11.58 30.54
CA ASP A 12 -20.47 -10.73 29.78
C ASP A 12 -19.40 -11.52 29.02
N ARG A 13 -19.07 -12.75 29.46
CA ARG A 13 -18.09 -13.60 28.75
C ARG A 13 -18.62 -14.17 27.43
N GLY A 14 -19.91 -14.36 27.31
CA GLY A 14 -20.55 -14.86 26.08
C GLY A 14 -20.63 -13.81 24.97
N SER A 15 -20.85 -12.55 25.34
CA SER A 15 -20.96 -11.45 24.37
C SER A 15 -19.59 -10.99 23.85
N SER A 16 -18.55 -11.01 24.69
CA SER A 16 -17.19 -10.63 24.29
C SER A 16 -16.53 -11.71 23.39
N LEU A 17 -16.81 -13.00 23.67
CA LEU A 17 -16.32 -14.10 22.84
C LEU A 17 -17.08 -14.19 21.50
N ARG A 18 -18.36 -13.83 21.45
CA ARG A 18 -19.12 -13.75 20.20
C ARG A 18 -18.72 -12.53 19.35
N ARG A 19 -18.41 -11.39 19.97
CA ARG A 19 -17.85 -10.21 19.29
C ARG A 19 -16.45 -10.48 18.71
N ARG A 20 -15.54 -11.11 19.50
CA ARG A 20 -14.22 -11.51 19.01
C ARG A 20 -14.30 -12.47 17.82
N ARG A 21 -15.20 -13.49 17.86
CA ARG A 21 -15.39 -14.38 16.70
C ARG A 21 -15.95 -13.67 15.47
N LYS A 22 -16.82 -12.65 15.61
CA LYS A 22 -17.30 -11.87 14.48
C LYS A 22 -16.21 -10.96 13.90
N SER A 23 -15.35 -10.33 14.71
CA SER A 23 -14.26 -9.51 14.23
C SER A 23 -13.21 -10.33 13.46
N HIS A 24 -12.84 -11.53 13.94
CA HIS A 24 -11.91 -12.41 13.22
C HIS A 24 -12.47 -12.94 11.90
N ALA A 25 -13.78 -13.16 11.79
CA ALA A 25 -14.41 -13.60 10.53
C ALA A 25 -14.38 -12.54 9.41
N ALA A 26 -14.20 -11.27 9.75
CA ALA A 26 -14.15 -10.17 8.81
C ALA A 26 -12.73 -9.64 8.55
N MET A 27 -11.69 -10.24 9.10
CA MET A 27 -10.30 -9.83 8.86
C MET A 27 -9.91 -10.07 7.39
N PRO A 28 -9.01 -9.26 6.82
CA PRO A 28 -8.52 -9.47 5.47
C PRO A 28 -7.73 -10.77 5.35
N ASN A 29 -7.85 -11.41 4.20
CA ASN A 29 -7.10 -12.60 3.82
C ASN A 29 -6.22 -12.38 2.57
N LEU A 30 -6.20 -11.13 2.05
CA LEU A 30 -5.27 -10.66 1.03
C LEU A 30 -4.74 -9.28 1.45
N ILE A 31 -3.43 -9.13 1.57
CA ILE A 31 -2.82 -7.86 1.98
C ILE A 31 -1.74 -7.47 0.97
N ILE A 32 -1.91 -6.33 0.34
CA ILE A 32 -0.87 -5.71 -0.49
C ILE A 32 0.04 -4.91 0.44
N ILE A 33 1.19 -5.49 0.79
CA ILE A 33 2.10 -4.96 1.83
C ILE A 33 2.99 -3.79 1.38
N GLY A 34 2.99 -3.46 0.11
CA GLY A 34 3.83 -2.41 -0.46
C GLY A 34 3.99 -2.57 -1.96
N GLY A 35 4.86 -1.88 -2.65
CA GLY A 35 5.72 -0.76 -2.20
C GLY A 35 5.14 0.58 -2.59
N LEU A 36 5.59 1.61 -1.89
CA LEU A 36 5.23 2.97 -2.26
C LEU A 36 5.74 3.30 -3.67
N LYS A 37 4.86 3.86 -4.52
CA LYS A 37 5.15 4.22 -5.93
C LYS A 37 5.45 3.02 -6.84
N CYS A 38 4.92 1.84 -6.48
CA CYS A 38 5.03 0.59 -7.25
C CYS A 38 3.71 0.13 -7.89
N GLY A 39 2.72 1.01 -8.06
CA GLY A 39 1.45 0.65 -8.72
C GLY A 39 0.42 -0.02 -7.82
N THR A 40 0.55 0.10 -6.49
CA THR A 40 -0.39 -0.49 -5.52
C THR A 40 -1.83 0.00 -5.69
N THR A 41 -2.05 1.20 -6.20
CA THR A 41 -3.40 1.71 -6.47
C THR A 41 -4.04 1.00 -7.64
N SER A 42 -3.31 0.81 -8.73
CA SER A 42 -3.82 0.12 -9.91
C SER A 42 -4.22 -1.32 -9.59
N ILE A 43 -3.33 -2.10 -8.95
CA ILE A 43 -3.66 -3.49 -8.62
C ILE A 43 -4.77 -3.60 -7.58
N HIS A 44 -4.87 -2.67 -6.62
CA HIS A 44 -5.98 -2.59 -5.67
C HIS A 44 -7.32 -2.43 -6.40
N HIS A 45 -7.40 -1.53 -7.36
CA HIS A 45 -8.60 -1.32 -8.16
C HIS A 45 -8.91 -2.52 -9.05
N TYR A 46 -7.92 -3.09 -9.73
CA TYR A 46 -8.14 -4.24 -10.60
C TYR A 46 -8.60 -5.48 -9.83
N LEU A 47 -8.02 -5.76 -8.66
CA LEU A 47 -8.50 -6.81 -7.78
C LEU A 47 -9.95 -6.59 -7.34
N GLY A 48 -10.30 -5.34 -7.02
CA GLY A 48 -11.66 -4.98 -6.62
C GLY A 48 -12.72 -5.03 -7.74
N LEU A 49 -12.33 -5.29 -9.01
CA LEU A 49 -13.28 -5.55 -10.10
C LEU A 49 -13.83 -6.98 -10.05
N HIS A 50 -13.10 -7.91 -9.41
CA HIS A 50 -13.51 -9.29 -9.31
C HIS A 50 -14.70 -9.46 -8.35
N PRO A 51 -15.78 -10.19 -8.74
CA PRO A 51 -17.02 -10.28 -7.95
C PRO A 51 -16.84 -10.95 -6.58
N GLU A 52 -15.83 -11.82 -6.41
CA GLU A 52 -15.54 -12.50 -5.14
C GLU A 52 -14.56 -11.71 -4.24
N ILE A 53 -14.03 -10.57 -4.69
CA ILE A 53 -13.04 -9.78 -3.95
C ILE A 53 -13.63 -8.45 -3.50
N GLN A 54 -13.58 -8.20 -2.22
CA GLN A 54 -13.78 -6.87 -1.66
C GLN A 54 -12.44 -6.25 -1.32
N MET A 55 -12.11 -5.12 -1.92
CA MET A 55 -10.98 -4.30 -1.48
C MET A 55 -11.45 -3.22 -0.50
N SER A 56 -10.65 -2.92 0.52
CA SER A 56 -10.97 -1.92 1.56
C SER A 56 -11.25 -0.53 0.99
N LYS A 57 -12.17 0.18 1.63
CA LYS A 57 -12.45 1.59 1.40
C LYS A 57 -12.43 2.33 2.75
N PRO A 58 -11.58 3.38 2.90
CA PRO A 58 -10.60 3.85 1.93
C PRO A 58 -9.45 2.85 1.67
N LYS A 59 -8.69 3.06 0.60
CA LYS A 59 -7.37 2.43 0.42
C LYS A 59 -6.41 2.97 1.49
N GLU A 60 -5.36 2.20 1.82
CA GLU A 60 -4.30 2.58 2.76
C GLU A 60 -4.81 2.76 4.19
N LEU A 61 -5.40 1.69 4.72
CA LEU A 61 -5.84 1.66 6.11
C LEU A 61 -4.68 1.86 7.09
N ASN A 62 -3.44 1.48 6.71
CA ASN A 62 -2.22 1.60 7.52
C ASN A 62 -2.40 1.10 8.96
N PHE A 63 -3.31 0.14 9.15
CA PHE A 63 -3.73 -0.32 10.47
C PHE A 63 -2.59 -0.97 11.25
N PHE A 64 -1.79 -1.82 10.59
CA PHE A 64 -0.69 -2.52 11.25
C PHE A 64 0.58 -1.67 11.44
N VAL A 65 0.52 -0.36 11.20
CA VAL A 65 1.57 0.60 11.56
C VAL A 65 1.19 1.22 12.90
N GLU A 66 2.02 0.98 13.91
CA GLU A 66 1.75 1.39 15.30
C GLU A 66 1.59 2.91 15.43
N GLU A 67 2.44 3.65 14.73
CA GLU A 67 2.48 5.11 14.78
C GLU A 67 1.33 5.78 13.99
N LEU A 68 0.50 4.99 13.30
CA LEU A 68 -0.59 5.52 12.47
C LEU A 68 -1.97 5.15 13.02
N ASN A 69 -2.47 3.96 12.69
CA ASN A 69 -3.87 3.62 12.95
C ASN A 69 -4.06 2.37 13.84
N TRP A 70 -3.00 1.87 14.46
CA TRP A 70 -3.08 0.71 15.35
C TRP A 70 -3.98 0.95 16.58
N ASP A 71 -3.97 2.16 17.11
CA ASP A 71 -4.77 2.61 18.25
C ASP A 71 -6.28 2.62 18.01
N LEU A 72 -6.72 2.56 16.73
CA LEU A 72 -8.14 2.47 16.37
C LEU A 72 -8.74 1.10 16.70
N GLY A 73 -7.92 0.09 16.93
CA GLY A 73 -8.29 -1.24 17.40
C GLY A 73 -8.86 -2.17 16.31
N LEU A 74 -8.84 -3.47 16.63
CA LEU A 74 -9.22 -4.53 15.69
C LEU A 74 -10.68 -4.45 15.23
N ASP A 75 -11.60 -3.99 16.08
CA ASP A 75 -13.01 -3.85 15.73
C ASP A 75 -13.19 -2.78 14.63
N TRP A 76 -12.43 -1.66 14.71
CA TRP A 76 -12.43 -0.66 13.65
C TRP A 76 -11.90 -1.25 12.34
N TYR A 77 -10.79 -1.98 12.39
CA TYR A 77 -10.18 -2.59 11.21
C TYR A 77 -11.11 -3.63 10.58
N ALA A 78 -11.63 -4.55 11.38
CA ALA A 78 -12.57 -5.58 10.91
C ALA A 78 -13.85 -4.99 10.31
N SER A 79 -14.30 -3.80 10.78
CA SER A 79 -15.47 -3.11 10.22
C SER A 79 -15.31 -2.64 8.78
N ARG A 80 -14.09 -2.66 8.23
CA ARG A 80 -13.79 -2.29 6.85
C ARG A 80 -14.06 -3.40 5.85
N PHE A 81 -14.35 -4.60 6.34
CA PHE A 81 -14.50 -5.80 5.51
C PHE A 81 -15.86 -6.45 5.72
N ASP A 82 -16.42 -6.93 4.60
CA ASP A 82 -17.67 -7.69 4.59
C ASP A 82 -17.36 -9.20 4.51
N SER A 83 -17.81 -9.94 5.50
CA SER A 83 -17.64 -11.39 5.57
C SER A 83 -18.38 -12.17 4.46
N ALA A 84 -19.24 -11.52 3.70
CA ALA A 84 -19.90 -12.14 2.54
C ALA A 84 -18.94 -12.40 1.37
N PHE A 85 -17.84 -11.63 1.28
CA PHE A 85 -16.84 -11.83 0.24
C PHE A 85 -15.86 -12.93 0.60
N ARG A 86 -15.54 -13.77 -0.38
CA ARG A 86 -14.54 -14.82 -0.24
C ARG A 86 -13.15 -14.27 0.04
N VAL A 87 -12.75 -13.22 -0.68
CA VAL A 87 -11.50 -12.50 -0.49
C VAL A 87 -11.78 -11.09 -0.01
N ARG A 88 -11.12 -10.72 1.07
CA ARG A 88 -11.15 -9.39 1.67
C ARG A 88 -9.73 -8.86 1.65
N GLY A 89 -9.54 -7.82 0.84
CA GLY A 89 -8.22 -7.26 0.55
C GLY A 89 -8.02 -5.86 1.11
N GLU A 90 -6.81 -5.56 1.51
CA GLU A 90 -6.36 -4.22 1.77
C GLU A 90 -5.00 -3.91 1.13
N SER A 91 -4.61 -2.64 1.08
CA SER A 91 -3.39 -2.20 0.42
C SER A 91 -2.80 -1.01 1.17
N SER A 92 -1.70 -1.25 1.88
CA SER A 92 -1.01 -0.24 2.71
C SER A 92 0.51 -0.27 2.47
N PRO A 93 1.03 0.65 1.64
CA PRO A 93 2.46 0.65 1.28
C PRO A 93 3.40 1.06 2.43
N HIS A 94 2.86 1.42 3.59
CA HIS A 94 3.65 1.68 4.79
C HIS A 94 4.03 0.40 5.55
N TYR A 95 3.48 -0.76 5.23
CA TYR A 95 3.86 -2.03 5.84
C TYR A 95 5.29 -2.46 5.45
N THR A 96 5.81 -1.97 4.33
CA THR A 96 7.20 -2.12 3.89
C THR A 96 7.92 -0.77 3.92
N ASN A 97 8.15 -0.23 5.12
CA ASN A 97 8.80 1.08 5.31
C ASN A 97 9.83 1.06 6.43
N LEU A 98 10.68 0.02 6.44
CA LEU A 98 11.82 -0.03 7.34
C LEU A 98 12.89 1.01 6.93
N PRO A 99 13.64 1.54 7.89
CA PRO A 99 13.54 1.32 9.35
C PRO A 99 12.49 2.19 10.05
N ARG A 100 11.74 3.04 9.30
CA ARG A 100 10.83 4.05 9.88
C ARG A 100 9.68 3.42 10.68
N PHE A 101 9.04 2.40 10.12
CA PHE A 101 7.93 1.69 10.76
C PHE A 101 8.31 0.23 10.96
N GLN A 102 8.18 -0.26 12.18
CA GLN A 102 8.57 -1.59 12.56
C GLN A 102 7.38 -2.41 13.08
N GLY A 103 7.51 -3.73 13.07
CA GLY A 103 6.53 -4.62 13.68
C GLY A 103 5.27 -4.89 12.86
N SER A 104 5.11 -4.29 11.66
CA SER A 104 3.92 -4.53 10.82
C SER A 104 3.78 -6.01 10.45
N ALA A 105 4.86 -6.70 10.08
CA ALA A 105 4.82 -8.12 9.75
C ALA A 105 4.35 -8.98 10.92
N ALA A 106 4.84 -8.71 12.13
CA ALA A 106 4.44 -9.44 13.33
C ALA A 106 2.97 -9.23 13.67
N ARG A 107 2.47 -7.99 13.60
CA ARG A 107 1.05 -7.69 13.83
C ARG A 107 0.15 -8.34 12.77
N ILE A 108 0.57 -8.35 11.50
CA ILE A 108 -0.17 -9.05 10.44
C ILE A 108 -0.20 -10.54 10.73
N ARG A 109 0.94 -11.14 11.09
CA ARG A 109 0.99 -12.57 11.43
C ARG A 109 0.09 -12.93 12.62
N GLU A 110 0.09 -12.10 13.66
CA GLU A 110 -0.73 -12.32 14.86
C GLU A 110 -2.24 -12.30 14.56
N HIS A 111 -2.68 -11.38 13.70
CA HIS A 111 -4.10 -11.12 13.49
C HIS A 111 -4.67 -11.67 12.18
N CYS A 112 -3.82 -11.92 11.21
CA CYS A 112 -4.15 -12.44 9.89
C CYS A 112 -3.17 -13.56 9.46
N PRO A 113 -3.02 -14.64 10.24
CA PRO A 113 -1.99 -15.66 10.02
C PRO A 113 -2.11 -16.37 8.66
N ASP A 114 -3.33 -16.48 8.14
CA ASP A 114 -3.63 -17.15 6.87
C ASP A 114 -3.68 -16.16 5.68
N ALA A 115 -3.32 -14.90 5.90
CA ALA A 115 -3.35 -13.89 4.84
C ALA A 115 -2.31 -14.20 3.76
N ARG A 116 -2.71 -13.99 2.52
CA ARG A 116 -1.83 -13.95 1.37
C ARG A 116 -1.28 -12.53 1.22
N LEU A 117 0.03 -12.43 1.06
CA LEU A 117 0.75 -11.17 1.01
C LEU A 117 1.20 -10.90 -0.43
N LEU A 118 0.69 -9.85 -1.03
CA LEU A 118 1.10 -9.44 -2.37
C LEU A 118 2.04 -8.25 -2.23
N TYR A 119 3.26 -8.39 -2.73
CA TYR A 119 4.25 -7.32 -2.69
C TYR A 119 4.48 -6.77 -4.09
N MET A 120 3.99 -5.54 -4.30
CA MET A 120 4.23 -4.77 -5.51
C MET A 120 5.62 -4.15 -5.46
N VAL A 121 6.42 -4.40 -6.47
CA VAL A 121 7.75 -3.83 -6.62
C VAL A 121 7.87 -3.10 -7.96
N ARG A 122 8.91 -2.35 -8.13
CA ARG A 122 9.23 -1.59 -9.33
C ARG A 122 10.73 -1.45 -9.44
N ASP A 123 11.28 -1.25 -10.66
CA ASP A 123 12.66 -0.86 -10.81
C ASP A 123 13.06 0.20 -9.76
N PRO A 124 14.08 -0.06 -8.92
CA PRO A 124 14.47 0.81 -7.81
C PRO A 124 14.70 2.26 -8.22
N ILE A 125 15.37 2.50 -9.34
CA ILE A 125 15.64 3.86 -9.84
C ILE A 125 14.35 4.55 -10.27
N LYS A 126 13.50 3.87 -11.05
CA LYS A 126 12.20 4.42 -11.47
C LYS A 126 11.31 4.71 -10.25
N ARG A 127 11.38 3.87 -9.21
CA ARG A 127 10.63 4.08 -7.97
C ARG A 127 11.14 5.29 -7.20
N ILE A 128 12.47 5.43 -7.05
CA ILE A 128 13.10 6.58 -6.39
C ILE A 128 12.68 7.89 -7.05
N LEU A 129 12.79 7.97 -8.37
CA LEU A 129 12.40 9.17 -9.12
C LEU A 129 10.90 9.47 -8.98
N SER A 130 10.04 8.43 -9.01
CA SER A 130 8.61 8.60 -8.75
C SER A 130 8.31 9.08 -7.33
N HIS A 131 9.07 8.61 -6.34
CA HIS A 131 8.94 9.04 -4.95
C HIS A 131 9.42 10.46 -4.76
N TRP A 132 10.53 10.83 -5.42
CA TRP A 132 11.04 12.20 -5.43
C TRP A 132 9.99 13.19 -5.96
N VAL A 133 9.43 12.92 -7.15
CA VAL A 133 8.38 13.77 -7.74
C VAL A 133 7.17 13.89 -6.82
N HIS A 134 6.78 12.79 -6.18
CA HIS A 134 5.68 12.80 -5.22
C HIS A 134 6.00 13.63 -3.97
N ALA A 135 7.17 13.44 -3.37
CA ALA A 135 7.55 14.14 -2.13
C ALA A 135 7.74 15.65 -2.35
N THR A 136 8.39 16.04 -3.45
CA THR A 136 8.56 17.47 -3.80
C THR A 136 7.24 18.12 -4.18
N GLY A 137 6.39 17.41 -4.94
CA GLY A 137 5.07 17.88 -5.29
C GLY A 137 4.15 18.08 -4.07
N ALA A 138 4.32 17.26 -3.04
CA ALA A 138 3.59 17.36 -1.78
C ALA A 138 4.23 18.31 -0.77
N GLY A 139 5.39 18.90 -1.10
CA GLY A 139 6.11 19.80 -0.18
C GLY A 139 6.83 19.09 0.99
N TYR A 140 6.92 17.76 0.95
CA TYR A 140 7.64 16.97 1.96
C TYR A 140 9.15 16.98 1.76
N GLU A 141 9.60 17.31 0.56
CA GLU A 141 11.00 17.38 0.20
C GLU A 141 11.30 18.74 -0.46
N THR A 142 12.31 19.43 0.07
CA THR A 142 12.73 20.76 -0.39
C THR A 142 14.22 20.82 -0.77
N GLY A 143 14.96 19.71 -0.53
CA GLY A 143 16.36 19.60 -0.86
C GLY A 143 16.60 19.48 -2.37
N GLU A 144 17.84 19.65 -2.80
CA GLU A 144 18.23 19.39 -4.17
C GLU A 144 18.32 17.89 -4.44
N MET A 145 17.78 17.44 -5.59
CA MET A 145 17.66 16.01 -5.92
C MET A 145 18.99 15.28 -5.83
N VAL A 146 20.03 15.83 -6.41
CA VAL A 146 21.38 15.23 -6.44
C VAL A 146 21.92 15.08 -5.02
N GLU A 147 21.79 16.10 -4.18
CA GLU A 147 22.25 16.06 -2.80
C GLU A 147 21.53 15.00 -1.98
N VAL A 148 20.20 14.97 -2.06
CA VAL A 148 19.38 14.04 -1.26
C VAL A 148 19.57 12.60 -1.73
N LEU A 149 19.57 12.37 -3.04
CA LEU A 149 19.69 11.01 -3.59
C LEU A 149 21.13 10.46 -3.58
N SER A 150 22.14 11.31 -3.34
CA SER A 150 23.51 10.87 -3.07
C SER A 150 23.66 10.17 -1.71
N ARG A 151 22.78 10.42 -0.75
CA ARG A 151 22.83 9.83 0.59
C ARG A 151 22.33 8.40 0.56
N PRO A 152 23.04 7.42 1.20
CA PRO A 152 22.72 6.01 1.10
C PRO A 152 21.55 5.54 1.98
N ASP A 153 21.21 6.29 3.01
CA ASP A 153 20.29 5.90 4.09
C ASP A 153 18.97 6.69 4.11
N THR A 154 18.63 7.33 2.98
CA THR A 154 17.37 8.07 2.85
C THR A 154 16.17 7.11 2.75
N SER A 155 14.95 7.64 3.00
CA SER A 155 13.71 6.89 2.77
C SER A 155 13.54 6.49 1.29
N TYR A 156 14.16 7.22 0.36
CA TYR A 156 14.20 6.87 -1.04
C TYR A 156 14.99 5.59 -1.28
N MET A 157 16.14 5.44 -0.64
CA MET A 157 16.98 4.24 -0.76
C MET A 157 16.35 3.06 0.01
N ASN A 158 16.03 3.25 1.28
CA ASN A 158 15.55 2.18 2.14
C ASN A 158 14.27 1.53 1.61
N ARG A 159 13.31 2.31 1.12
CA ARG A 159 12.07 1.77 0.54
C ARG A 159 12.24 1.12 -0.83
N SER A 160 13.41 1.24 -1.46
CA SER A 160 13.76 0.54 -2.70
C SER A 160 14.59 -0.73 -2.47
N LYS A 161 15.03 -0.98 -1.26
CA LYS A 161 15.68 -2.24 -0.86
C LYS A 161 14.58 -3.27 -0.54
N TYR A 162 13.98 -3.83 -1.57
CA TYR A 162 12.80 -4.67 -1.45
C TYR A 162 13.06 -5.97 -0.70
N TRP A 163 14.24 -6.57 -0.90
CA TRP A 163 14.62 -7.77 -0.18
C TRP A 163 14.77 -7.49 1.32
N MET A 164 15.45 -6.40 1.68
CA MET A 164 15.52 -5.94 3.07
C MET A 164 14.13 -5.70 3.68
N GLN A 165 13.23 -5.07 2.93
CA GLN A 165 11.85 -4.82 3.40
C GLN A 165 11.06 -6.12 3.60
N LEU A 166 11.36 -7.16 2.83
CA LEU A 166 10.64 -8.43 2.86
C LEU A 166 11.10 -9.36 3.98
N GLN A 167 12.32 -9.21 4.51
CA GLN A 167 12.92 -10.10 5.52
C GLN A 167 11.99 -10.40 6.71
N PRO A 168 11.36 -9.42 7.38
CA PRO A 168 10.48 -9.71 8.52
C PRO A 168 9.25 -10.56 8.15
N TYR A 169 8.84 -10.55 6.90
CA TYR A 169 7.73 -11.36 6.41
C TYR A 169 8.18 -12.79 6.14
N LEU A 170 9.38 -12.98 5.60
CA LEU A 170 9.96 -14.30 5.33
C LEU A 170 10.21 -15.12 6.59
N GLU A 171 10.46 -14.45 7.71
CA GLU A 171 10.61 -15.09 9.03
C GLU A 171 9.28 -15.60 9.61
N LEU A 172 8.15 -15.07 9.16
CA LEU A 172 6.85 -15.26 9.78
C LEU A 172 5.82 -15.96 8.89
N PHE A 173 5.94 -15.86 7.58
CA PHE A 173 4.98 -16.39 6.62
C PHE A 173 5.62 -17.43 5.71
N ASP A 174 4.85 -18.43 5.33
CA ASP A 174 5.30 -19.44 4.38
C ASP A 174 5.53 -18.82 3.00
N ARG A 175 6.44 -19.42 2.23
CA ARG A 175 6.80 -18.95 0.88
C ARG A 175 5.58 -18.79 -0.03
N GLU A 176 4.64 -19.73 0.08
CA GLU A 176 3.42 -19.81 -0.72
C GLU A 176 2.42 -18.70 -0.38
N GLN A 177 2.57 -18.06 0.78
CA GLN A 177 1.74 -16.92 1.20
C GLN A 177 2.23 -15.60 0.61
N ILE A 178 3.38 -15.56 -0.08
CA ILE A 178 4.00 -14.32 -0.56
C ILE A 178 4.13 -14.36 -2.08
N ALA A 179 3.52 -13.38 -2.76
CA ALA A 179 3.69 -13.17 -4.20
C ALA A 179 4.35 -11.83 -4.50
N ILE A 180 5.28 -11.84 -5.46
CA ILE A 180 5.93 -10.64 -5.98
C ILE A 180 5.32 -10.30 -7.34
N VAL A 181 4.87 -9.05 -7.51
CA VAL A 181 4.37 -8.50 -8.77
C VAL A 181 5.12 -7.21 -9.08
N THR A 182 5.67 -7.08 -10.28
CA THR A 182 6.32 -5.85 -10.69
C THR A 182 5.31 -4.86 -11.28
N GLN A 183 5.57 -3.57 -11.14
CA GLN A 183 4.76 -2.56 -11.81
C GLN A 183 4.88 -2.66 -13.33
N GLU A 184 6.05 -3.03 -13.81
CA GLU A 184 6.35 -3.20 -15.22
C GLU A 184 5.45 -4.28 -15.83
N GLU A 185 5.35 -5.47 -15.22
CA GLU A 185 4.45 -6.54 -15.67
C GLU A 185 2.98 -6.11 -15.64
N LEU A 186 2.56 -5.45 -14.56
CA LEU A 186 1.19 -4.94 -14.47
C LEU A 186 0.88 -3.93 -15.57
N HIS A 187 1.89 -3.25 -16.12
CA HIS A 187 1.73 -2.29 -17.20
C HIS A 187 1.79 -2.95 -18.58
N THR A 188 2.73 -3.86 -18.82
CA THR A 188 2.98 -4.46 -20.14
C THR A 188 2.22 -5.77 -20.39
N GLU A 189 1.92 -6.53 -19.32
CA GLU A 189 1.31 -7.86 -19.37
C GLU A 189 0.12 -7.95 -18.39
N ARG A 190 -0.74 -6.94 -18.43
CA ARG A 190 -1.78 -6.73 -17.41
C ARG A 190 -2.71 -7.92 -17.22
N GLU A 191 -3.25 -8.45 -18.28
CA GLU A 191 -4.19 -9.58 -18.23
C GLU A 191 -3.55 -10.80 -17.56
N GLU A 192 -2.36 -11.18 -18.00
CA GLU A 192 -1.62 -12.30 -17.43
C GLU A 192 -1.20 -12.05 -15.99
N THR A 193 -0.81 -10.80 -15.67
CA THR A 193 -0.47 -10.42 -14.31
C THR A 193 -1.70 -10.49 -13.39
N MET A 194 -2.87 -10.06 -13.86
CA MET A 194 -4.10 -10.16 -13.10
C MET A 194 -4.58 -11.60 -12.96
N ARG A 195 -4.45 -12.43 -14.01
CA ARG A 195 -4.73 -13.87 -13.93
C ARG A 195 -3.91 -14.52 -12.80
N ARG A 196 -2.60 -14.27 -12.76
CA ARG A 196 -1.72 -14.77 -11.67
C ARG A 196 -2.12 -14.21 -10.30
N ALA A 197 -2.51 -12.93 -10.22
CA ALA A 197 -2.94 -12.31 -8.98
C ALA A 197 -4.26 -12.90 -8.45
N PHE A 198 -5.22 -13.23 -9.34
CA PHE A 198 -6.47 -13.90 -8.99
C PHE A 198 -6.23 -15.35 -8.54
N ALA A 199 -5.40 -16.10 -9.26
CA ALA A 199 -4.99 -17.45 -8.85
C ALA A 199 -4.32 -17.41 -7.46
N PHE A 200 -3.42 -16.46 -7.23
CA PHE A 200 -2.81 -16.24 -5.92
C PHE A 200 -3.84 -15.83 -4.86
N ALA A 201 -4.82 -15.01 -5.18
CA ALA A 201 -5.91 -14.64 -4.26
C ALA A 201 -6.86 -15.83 -3.99
N GLY A 202 -6.87 -16.86 -4.83
CA GLY A 202 -7.69 -18.07 -4.72
C GLY A 202 -9.12 -17.86 -5.21
N VAL A 203 -9.32 -17.02 -6.22
CA VAL A 203 -10.57 -16.80 -6.94
C VAL A 203 -10.45 -17.24 -8.39
N ASP A 204 -11.52 -17.10 -9.17
CA ASP A 204 -11.52 -17.46 -10.59
C ASP A 204 -10.47 -16.66 -11.37
N GLU A 205 -9.42 -17.32 -11.81
CA GLU A 205 -8.33 -16.68 -12.56
C GLU A 205 -8.68 -16.32 -14.01
N SER A 206 -9.79 -16.84 -14.53
CA SER A 206 -10.27 -16.54 -15.88
C SER A 206 -11.04 -15.22 -15.98
N PHE A 207 -11.31 -14.57 -14.85
CA PHE A 207 -12.03 -13.29 -14.83
C PHE A 207 -11.28 -12.22 -15.60
N THR A 208 -11.98 -11.54 -16.50
CA THR A 208 -11.48 -10.40 -17.27
C THR A 208 -12.44 -9.21 -17.16
N SER A 209 -11.96 -8.02 -17.46
CA SER A 209 -12.77 -6.79 -17.43
C SER A 209 -12.24 -5.76 -18.43
N GLU A 210 -13.14 -5.13 -19.18
CA GLU A 210 -12.80 -3.99 -20.05
C GLU A 210 -12.17 -2.83 -19.26
N GLN A 211 -12.41 -2.79 -17.95
CA GLN A 211 -11.81 -1.77 -17.08
C GLN A 211 -10.32 -2.01 -16.80
N PHE A 212 -9.77 -3.16 -17.18
CA PHE A 212 -8.33 -3.37 -17.12
C PHE A 212 -7.57 -2.44 -18.06
N ASP A 213 -8.17 -1.98 -19.15
CA ASP A 213 -7.55 -0.99 -20.05
C ASP A 213 -7.45 0.42 -19.44
N ARG A 214 -8.17 0.67 -18.36
CA ARG A 214 -8.16 1.95 -17.67
C ARG A 214 -6.93 2.08 -16.77
N GLU A 215 -6.03 3.00 -17.08
CA GLU A 215 -4.93 3.37 -16.18
C GLU A 215 -5.45 4.15 -14.96
N TRP A 216 -5.30 3.57 -13.77
CA TRP A 216 -5.79 4.17 -12.51
C TRP A 216 -4.82 5.15 -11.85
N GLU A 217 -3.61 5.28 -12.32
CA GLU A 217 -2.68 6.32 -11.84
C GLU A 217 -1.73 6.81 -12.93
N LYS A 218 -1.94 8.07 -13.29
CA LYS A 218 -0.81 8.90 -13.72
C LYS A 218 -0.41 9.72 -12.50
N SER A 219 0.59 9.26 -11.75
CA SER A 219 1.24 10.05 -10.71
C SER A 219 2.01 11.19 -11.39
N SER A 220 1.35 12.30 -11.61
CA SER A 220 1.92 13.54 -12.12
C SER A 220 1.10 14.68 -11.53
N ALA A 221 1.48 15.89 -11.67
CA ALA A 221 0.82 17.17 -11.32
C ALA A 221 -0.47 17.16 -10.41
N LYS A 222 -1.35 16.16 -10.56
CA LYS A 222 -2.60 16.02 -9.77
C LYS A 222 -2.39 15.96 -8.26
N GLU A 223 -1.34 15.28 -7.79
CA GLU A 223 -1.05 15.18 -6.35
C GLU A 223 -0.46 16.49 -5.81
N SER A 224 0.43 17.13 -6.56
CA SER A 224 1.08 18.38 -6.15
C SER A 224 0.06 19.48 -5.81
N ASP A 225 -0.88 19.73 -6.70
CA ASP A 225 -1.86 20.81 -6.52
C ASP A 225 -2.87 20.49 -5.39
N LYS A 226 -3.26 19.23 -5.26
CA LYS A 226 -4.13 18.74 -4.18
C LYS A 226 -3.48 18.89 -2.80
N TYR A 227 -2.22 18.50 -2.67
CA TYR A 227 -1.50 18.60 -1.40
C TYR A 227 -1.18 20.04 -1.03
N GLN A 228 -0.76 20.89 -1.96
CA GLN A 228 -0.52 22.31 -1.69
C GLN A 228 -1.80 23.05 -1.26
N PHE A 229 -2.94 22.71 -1.86
CA PHE A 229 -4.23 23.26 -1.46
C PHE A 229 -4.65 22.73 -0.08
N MET A 230 -4.51 21.43 0.18
CA MET A 230 -4.80 20.81 1.48
C MET A 230 -3.87 21.37 2.57
N GLU A 231 -2.59 21.56 2.30
CA GLU A 231 -1.66 22.16 3.24
C GLU A 231 -2.06 23.59 3.64
N LYS A 232 -2.53 24.40 2.67
CA LYS A 232 -3.08 25.73 2.94
C LYS A 232 -4.35 25.66 3.79
N LEU A 233 -5.21 24.67 3.58
CA LEU A 233 -6.42 24.46 4.36
C LEU A 233 -6.13 23.96 5.78
N ILE A 234 -5.16 23.06 5.96
CA ILE A 234 -4.75 22.50 7.26
C ILE A 234 -4.18 23.58 8.18
N LYS A 235 -3.58 24.64 7.62
CA LYS A 235 -3.07 25.80 8.38
C LYS A 235 -4.17 26.73 8.91
N LEU A 236 -5.44 26.53 8.48
CA LEU A 236 -6.56 27.33 9.01
C LEU A 236 -6.97 26.83 10.41
N PRO A 237 -7.22 27.74 11.37
CA PRO A 237 -7.70 27.37 12.69
C PRO A 237 -9.02 26.57 12.61
N GLY A 238 -9.05 25.38 13.18
CA GLY A 238 -10.22 24.49 13.18
C GLY A 238 -10.18 23.35 12.13
N PHE A 239 -9.23 23.33 11.21
CA PHE A 239 -9.19 22.38 10.12
C PHE A 239 -8.53 21.04 10.47
N ARG A 240 -7.79 20.94 11.59
CA ARG A 240 -7.19 19.67 12.07
C ARG A 240 -8.18 18.53 12.31
N SER A 241 -9.48 18.86 12.44
CA SER A 241 -10.56 17.88 12.55
C SER A 241 -11.09 17.39 11.19
N PHE A 242 -10.71 18.04 10.09
CA PHE A 242 -11.28 17.82 8.77
C PHE A 242 -10.63 16.64 8.05
N ASP A 243 -9.35 16.38 8.29
CA ASP A 243 -8.60 15.28 7.66
C ASP A 243 -9.17 13.90 8.04
N ARG A 244 -9.65 13.75 9.28
CA ARG A 244 -10.34 12.53 9.75
C ARG A 244 -11.75 12.34 9.17
N ASN A 245 -12.31 13.36 8.53
CA ASN A 245 -13.71 13.38 8.08
C ASN A 245 -13.87 13.72 6.60
N PHE A 246 -12.80 13.77 5.79
CA PHE A 246 -12.91 14.08 4.36
C PHE A 246 -13.88 13.13 3.63
N ASP A 247 -13.84 11.83 3.99
CA ASP A 247 -14.76 10.83 3.43
C ASP A 247 -16.21 10.99 3.90
N ARG A 248 -16.46 11.79 4.95
CA ARG A 248 -17.81 12.14 5.45
C ARG A 248 -18.38 13.40 4.82
N LEU A 249 -17.58 14.10 4.00
CA LEU A 249 -18.11 15.25 3.26
C LEU A 249 -19.16 14.80 2.25
N PRO A 250 -20.22 15.58 2.07
CA PRO A 250 -21.17 15.37 0.99
C PRO A 250 -20.42 15.28 -0.36
N GLU A 251 -20.84 14.37 -1.21
CA GLU A 251 -20.21 14.08 -2.51
C GLU A 251 -20.00 15.36 -3.36
N ARG A 252 -20.94 16.32 -3.29
CA ARG A 252 -20.82 17.64 -3.91
C ARG A 252 -19.63 18.46 -3.39
N MET A 253 -19.34 18.38 -2.11
CA MET A 253 -18.19 19.12 -1.54
C MET A 253 -16.87 18.44 -1.90
N ARG A 254 -16.82 17.11 -1.91
CA ARG A 254 -15.66 16.37 -2.41
C ARG A 254 -15.38 16.70 -3.87
N TRP A 255 -16.39 16.66 -4.70
CA TRP A 255 -16.30 17.04 -6.12
C TRP A 255 -15.85 18.49 -6.33
N MET A 256 -16.36 19.46 -5.52
CA MET A 256 -15.89 20.85 -5.58
C MET A 256 -14.42 20.99 -5.22
N VAL A 257 -13.97 20.31 -4.16
CA VAL A 257 -12.56 20.31 -3.77
C VAL A 257 -11.69 19.67 -4.88
N GLU A 258 -12.14 18.54 -5.43
CA GLU A 258 -11.44 17.88 -6.55
C GLU A 258 -11.37 18.75 -7.80
N LYS A 259 -12.43 19.51 -8.10
CA LYS A 259 -12.49 20.40 -9.28
C LYS A 259 -11.63 21.66 -9.12
N ILE A 260 -11.52 22.22 -7.91
CA ILE A 260 -10.67 23.40 -7.61
C ILE A 260 -9.19 23.02 -7.64
N VAL A 261 -8.87 21.76 -7.33
CA VAL A 261 -7.50 21.25 -7.21
C VAL A 261 -6.96 20.67 -8.53
N HIS A 262 -7.80 20.52 -9.53
CA HIS A 262 -7.44 19.86 -10.77
C HIS A 262 -7.46 20.84 -11.96
N ASP A 263 -6.27 21.20 -12.45
CA ASP A 263 -6.10 21.81 -13.78
C ASP A 263 -5.80 20.69 -14.80
N PRO A 264 -6.78 20.30 -15.64
CA PRO A 264 -6.58 19.22 -16.62
C PRO A 264 -5.67 19.63 -17.80
N GLU A 265 -5.35 20.90 -17.95
CA GLU A 265 -4.59 21.44 -19.08
C GLU A 265 -3.09 21.58 -18.78
N LYS A 266 -2.68 21.41 -17.50
CA LYS A 266 -1.27 21.51 -17.13
C LYS A 266 -0.51 20.24 -17.57
N PRO A 267 0.47 20.36 -18.49
CA PRO A 267 1.25 19.20 -18.89
C PRO A 267 1.99 18.61 -17.68
N PRO A 268 2.12 17.29 -17.59
CA PRO A 268 2.86 16.65 -16.51
C PRO A 268 4.32 17.17 -16.54
N ALA A 269 4.85 17.49 -15.36
CA ALA A 269 6.25 17.86 -15.24
C ALA A 269 7.14 16.73 -15.83
N PRO A 270 8.20 17.07 -16.58
CA PRO A 270 9.10 16.07 -17.11
C PRO A 270 9.67 15.24 -15.95
N LYS A 271 9.72 13.91 -16.15
CA LYS A 271 10.32 13.03 -15.15
C LYS A 271 11.79 13.42 -14.98
N PRO A 272 12.24 13.69 -13.75
CA PRO A 272 13.63 14.01 -13.52
C PRO A 272 14.51 12.81 -13.91
N LYS A 273 15.74 13.11 -14.33
CA LYS A 273 16.78 12.10 -14.60
C LYS A 273 17.93 12.31 -13.62
N LEU A 274 18.51 11.22 -13.16
CA LEU A 274 19.77 11.30 -12.43
C LEU A 274 20.91 11.61 -13.42
N PRO A 275 21.91 12.42 -13.02
CA PRO A 275 23.18 12.48 -13.75
C PRO A 275 23.80 11.08 -13.84
N ASP A 276 24.53 10.79 -14.92
CA ASP A 276 25.00 9.43 -15.21
C ASP A 276 25.90 8.85 -14.12
N ASP A 277 26.79 9.66 -13.53
CA ASP A 277 27.68 9.26 -12.42
C ASP A 277 26.89 8.93 -11.14
N LEU A 278 25.86 9.71 -10.84
CA LEU A 278 24.98 9.44 -9.72
C LEU A 278 24.08 8.23 -9.99
N PHE A 279 23.61 8.08 -11.24
CA PHE A 279 22.81 6.93 -11.64
C PHE A 279 23.55 5.62 -11.35
N GLU A 280 24.78 5.45 -11.82
CA GLU A 280 25.57 4.24 -11.60
C GLU A 280 25.86 4.01 -10.09
N THR A 281 26.17 5.07 -9.37
CA THR A 281 26.39 4.99 -7.91
C THR A 281 25.12 4.54 -7.18
N VAL A 282 23.97 5.06 -7.54
CA VAL A 282 22.68 4.72 -6.89
C VAL A 282 22.23 3.33 -7.29
N ARG A 283 22.39 2.97 -8.59
CA ARG A 283 22.05 1.65 -9.11
C ARG A 283 22.80 0.55 -8.37
N GLY A 284 24.12 0.66 -8.25
CA GLY A 284 24.98 -0.33 -7.60
C GLY A 284 24.65 -0.58 -6.12
N ARG A 285 23.87 0.31 -5.47
CA ARG A 285 23.40 0.08 -4.09
C ARG A 285 22.28 -0.95 -3.98
N PHE A 286 21.72 -1.38 -5.11
CA PHE A 286 20.59 -2.30 -5.16
C PHE A 286 20.95 -3.67 -5.75
N ASP A 287 22.17 -3.87 -6.27
CA ASP A 287 22.57 -5.08 -6.97
C ASP A 287 22.30 -6.34 -6.11
N GLU A 288 22.80 -6.39 -4.89
CA GLU A 288 22.58 -7.52 -3.98
C GLU A 288 21.10 -7.68 -3.56
N ASP A 289 20.39 -6.57 -3.30
CA ASP A 289 18.99 -6.60 -2.87
C ASP A 289 18.07 -7.09 -4.00
N VAL A 290 18.32 -6.62 -5.23
CA VAL A 290 17.57 -7.05 -6.41
C VAL A 290 17.87 -8.51 -6.76
N ALA A 291 19.14 -8.92 -6.75
CA ALA A 291 19.51 -10.31 -7.03
C ALA A 291 18.84 -11.28 -6.04
N ALA A 292 18.84 -10.95 -4.74
CA ALA A 292 18.19 -11.77 -3.73
C ALA A 292 16.66 -11.82 -3.91
N LEU A 293 16.03 -10.70 -4.28
CA LEU A 293 14.61 -10.65 -4.56
C LEU A 293 14.24 -11.47 -5.81
N GLN A 294 15.03 -11.40 -6.87
CA GLN A 294 14.82 -12.17 -8.11
C GLN A 294 15.01 -13.67 -7.85
N GLN A 295 16.03 -14.05 -7.07
CA GLN A 295 16.20 -15.43 -6.64
C GLN A 295 15.00 -15.94 -5.85
N PHE A 296 14.47 -15.15 -4.92
CA PHE A 296 13.24 -15.49 -4.19
C PHE A 296 12.04 -15.61 -5.12
N ALA A 297 11.88 -14.70 -6.09
CA ALA A 297 10.79 -14.73 -7.05
C ALA A 297 10.93 -15.88 -8.07
N GLY A 298 12.11 -16.49 -8.20
CA GLY A 298 12.44 -17.53 -9.17
C GLY A 298 12.48 -17.04 -10.62
N ARG A 299 12.69 -15.74 -10.84
CA ARG A 299 12.70 -15.11 -12.17
C ARG A 299 13.37 -13.75 -12.16
N GLU A 300 13.86 -13.33 -13.31
CA GLU A 300 14.27 -11.97 -13.57
C GLU A 300 13.06 -11.03 -13.73
N PHE A 301 13.28 -9.72 -13.53
CA PHE A 301 12.23 -8.72 -13.68
C PHE A 301 12.41 -7.95 -14.98
N ALA A 302 11.57 -8.28 -15.96
CA ALA A 302 11.61 -7.64 -17.26
C ALA A 302 11.39 -6.12 -17.15
N GLY A 303 12.16 -5.37 -17.94
CA GLY A 303 12.06 -3.90 -17.99
C GLY A 303 12.72 -3.16 -16.81
N TRP A 304 13.40 -3.86 -15.93
CA TRP A 304 14.29 -3.26 -14.93
C TRP A 304 15.66 -2.92 -15.56
N HIS A 305 16.38 -1.96 -14.94
CA HIS A 305 17.79 -1.75 -15.27
C HIS A 305 18.61 -3.01 -14.94
N ASP A 306 19.79 -3.08 -15.50
CA ASP A 306 20.73 -4.14 -15.13
C ASP A 306 21.26 -3.89 -13.72
N TYR A 307 21.16 -4.89 -12.88
CA TYR A 307 21.63 -4.94 -11.48
C TYR A 307 22.60 -6.10 -11.27
N SER A 308 23.31 -6.52 -12.34
CA SER A 308 24.35 -7.56 -12.29
C SER A 308 25.72 -6.98 -11.92
#